data_37fabf3e074fa97ed4d05810f7f1952f
#
_entry.id   37fabf3e074fa97ed4d05810f7f1952f
#
_cell.length_a   1.000
_cell.length_b   1.000
_cell.length_c   1.000
_cell.angle_alpha   90.00
_cell.angle_beta   90.00
_cell.angle_gamma   90.00
#
_symmetry.space_group_name_H-M   'P 1'
#
loop_
_entity.id
_entity.type
_entity.pdbx_description
1 polymer ?
#
loop_
_entity_poly.entity_id
_entity_poly.type
_entity_poly.pdbx_seq_one_letter_code
_entity_poly.pdbx_strand_id
1 'polypeptide(L)'
;MKFGTTLRNAVYEPWRESYVDYAKLKKLLREDDSSRKDDTWTDEDAQAFYAELVNSQLEKVTNFHKSTYQKLRDRTAKCESKLDPIAKAVQEAEAPASSYAGAAKKPSPSDGERKRILKEVLEELDLITKDINELEKYSRINYTGFLKIAKKHDRKRGGRVSSIRPLVKSRMADVPFNNEDYSPLLYRLSAMYSFARQNLEGQDRPLSLVESIAGEESYITHKFWVHMDNLLEVKTIILRRLPVLVYNPQTEKIAEGSQQDPSITSIYFDNPDFKLYSNKVEHKTDASNLRLRWYGKLSQKPEIMFEKKTVKTENTSADERFPIKDKYIQPFIKGEYHMEKAIEKRSSRQVSEEALQSFKNSIADIQSFIKDNDLQPVLRANYTRTAFQIPGDDRVRISIDTNLAFIREDAIDADRPCRDPEDWHRRDIDDAEMEWPFKSIRKGELATFPHAVLEIKVKNDKDYEWIDDLMNSHLVKEAPKFSKFVHGVASLFEDNVNTFPFWLSTLEEDIRQDPETAFEKEQAKKQKQQEDELAVGSLMKSKSHSSYKPGGLSPVGSPTDKTGSYLDRRASRQSAMKA
;
A
#
# COMPACT_ATOMS: atom_id res chain seq x y z
N MET A 1 -2.55 -26.35 -13.35
CA MET A 1 -1.23 -26.67 -12.78
C MET A 1 -1.40 -27.48 -11.49
N LYS A 2 -0.55 -28.49 -11.25
CA LYS A 2 -0.60 -29.26 -10.00
C LYS A 2 0.15 -28.49 -8.91
N PHE A 3 -0.47 -28.17 -7.78
CA PHE A 3 0.11 -27.38 -6.69
C PHE A 3 1.52 -27.84 -6.24
N GLY A 4 1.80 -29.14 -6.27
CA GLY A 4 3.13 -29.64 -5.96
C GLY A 4 4.25 -29.14 -6.88
N THR A 5 3.93 -28.75 -8.11
CA THR A 5 4.89 -28.08 -9.02
C THR A 5 5.03 -26.61 -8.63
N THR A 6 3.91 -25.92 -8.34
CA THR A 6 3.93 -24.54 -7.85
C THR A 6 4.76 -24.42 -6.57
N LEU A 7 4.58 -25.35 -5.61
CA LEU A 7 5.37 -25.34 -4.37
C LEU A 7 6.86 -25.52 -4.66
N ARG A 8 7.24 -26.49 -5.50
CA ARG A 8 8.66 -26.71 -5.85
C ARG A 8 9.32 -25.50 -6.48
N ASN A 9 8.59 -24.80 -7.34
CA ASN A 9 9.09 -23.60 -8.03
C ASN A 9 9.17 -22.38 -7.11
N ALA A 10 8.41 -22.36 -6.01
CA ALA A 10 8.35 -21.26 -5.06
C ALA A 10 9.23 -21.47 -3.81
N VAL A 11 9.96 -22.58 -3.73
CA VAL A 11 10.87 -22.86 -2.61
C VAL A 11 12.07 -21.92 -2.67
N TYR A 12 12.30 -21.19 -1.58
CA TYR A 12 13.55 -20.49 -1.35
C TYR A 12 14.62 -21.49 -0.87
N GLU A 13 15.64 -21.73 -1.71
CA GLU A 13 16.60 -22.82 -1.50
C GLU A 13 17.25 -22.87 -0.11
N PRO A 14 17.67 -21.73 0.52
CA PRO A 14 18.24 -21.76 1.87
C PRO A 14 17.29 -22.31 2.94
N TRP A 15 15.97 -22.33 2.69
CA TRP A 15 14.96 -22.77 3.65
C TRP A 15 14.22 -24.04 3.23
N ARG A 16 14.69 -24.72 2.22
CA ARG A 16 14.03 -25.88 1.57
C ARG A 16 13.50 -26.91 2.57
N GLU A 17 14.29 -27.30 3.56
CA GLU A 17 13.93 -28.33 4.55
C GLU A 17 12.81 -27.89 5.49
N SER A 18 12.56 -26.60 5.60
CA SER A 18 11.55 -26.02 6.50
C SER A 18 10.17 -26.01 5.89
N TYR A 19 10.04 -26.11 4.56
CA TYR A 19 8.76 -26.14 3.88
C TYR A 19 7.95 -27.40 4.21
N VAL A 20 6.62 -27.31 4.04
CA VAL A 20 5.74 -28.48 4.15
C VAL A 20 6.16 -29.55 3.15
N ASP A 21 6.38 -30.76 3.63
CA ASP A 21 6.65 -31.91 2.73
C ASP A 21 5.33 -32.40 2.11
N TYR A 22 4.92 -31.66 1.07
CA TYR A 22 3.70 -31.94 0.33
C TYR A 22 3.76 -33.29 -0.40
N ALA A 23 4.96 -33.76 -0.77
CA ALA A 23 5.17 -35.04 -1.44
C ALA A 23 4.95 -36.20 -0.45
N LYS A 24 5.49 -36.11 0.78
CA LYS A 24 5.26 -37.08 1.85
C LYS A 24 3.77 -37.20 2.19
N LEU A 25 3.10 -36.05 2.36
CA LEU A 25 1.65 -36.02 2.63
C LEU A 25 0.82 -36.63 1.50
N LYS A 26 1.20 -36.43 0.23
CA LYS A 26 0.55 -37.10 -0.92
C LYS A 26 0.74 -38.61 -0.89
N LYS A 27 1.96 -39.09 -0.55
CA LYS A 27 2.23 -40.54 -0.41
C LYS A 27 1.37 -41.17 0.68
N LEU A 28 1.24 -40.51 1.82
CA LEU A 28 0.35 -40.95 2.90
C LEU A 28 -1.11 -41.05 2.45
N LEU A 29 -1.56 -40.15 1.57
CA LEU A 29 -2.89 -40.25 0.95
C LEU A 29 -3.00 -41.32 -0.15
N ARG A 30 -1.91 -42.07 -0.44
CA ARG A 30 -1.83 -43.12 -1.46
C ARG A 30 -2.31 -42.62 -2.84
N GLU A 31 -1.94 -41.37 -3.22
CA GLU A 31 -2.43 -40.75 -4.47
C GLU A 31 -1.89 -41.42 -5.71
N ASP A 32 -0.66 -41.93 -5.65
CA ASP A 32 0.05 -42.49 -6.82
C ASP A 32 -0.33 -43.96 -7.08
N ASP A 33 -1.14 -44.58 -6.21
CA ASP A 33 -1.50 -46.01 -6.27
C ASP A 33 -2.94 -46.20 -6.83
N SER A 34 -3.14 -45.72 -8.06
CA SER A 34 -4.44 -45.90 -8.77
C SER A 34 -4.70 -47.35 -9.23
N SER A 35 -3.72 -48.26 -9.03
CA SER A 35 -3.80 -49.66 -9.47
C SER A 35 -4.35 -50.63 -8.44
N ARG A 36 -4.55 -50.24 -7.17
CA ARG A 36 -5.11 -51.11 -6.14
C ARG A 36 -6.62 -50.99 -6.09
N LYS A 37 -7.30 -52.08 -6.43
CA LYS A 37 -8.77 -52.21 -6.33
C LYS A 37 -9.30 -52.27 -4.89
N ASP A 38 -8.44 -52.57 -3.90
CA ASP A 38 -8.78 -52.66 -2.46
C ASP A 38 -8.00 -51.61 -1.66
N ASP A 39 -8.39 -50.34 -1.80
CA ASP A 39 -7.85 -49.25 -0.99
C ASP A 39 -8.69 -49.07 0.29
N THR A 40 -8.51 -50.02 1.23
CA THR A 40 -9.12 -49.93 2.56
C THR A 40 -8.39 -48.85 3.36
N TRP A 41 -9.02 -47.69 3.52
CA TRP A 41 -8.55 -46.62 4.40
C TRP A 41 -9.03 -46.86 5.81
N THR A 42 -8.10 -47.08 6.74
CA THR A 42 -8.41 -47.36 8.15
C THR A 42 -8.42 -46.11 9.00
N ASP A 43 -8.99 -46.17 10.20
CA ASP A 43 -8.92 -45.07 11.18
C ASP A 43 -7.47 -44.80 11.62
N GLU A 44 -6.62 -45.83 11.63
CA GLU A 44 -5.19 -45.68 11.92
C GLU A 44 -4.48 -44.87 10.81
N ASP A 45 -4.80 -45.11 9.54
CA ASP A 45 -4.28 -44.33 8.40
C ASP A 45 -4.70 -42.86 8.52
N ALA A 46 -5.94 -42.61 8.90
CA ALA A 46 -6.48 -41.26 9.11
C ALA A 46 -5.78 -40.53 10.26
N GLN A 47 -5.56 -41.22 11.37
CA GLN A 47 -4.83 -40.67 12.51
C GLN A 47 -3.36 -40.40 12.17
N ALA A 48 -2.69 -41.34 11.51
CA ALA A 48 -1.30 -41.17 11.06
C ALA A 48 -1.14 -39.98 10.09
N PHE A 49 -2.05 -39.83 9.14
CA PHE A 49 -2.05 -38.69 8.22
C PHE A 49 -2.28 -37.37 8.96
N TYR A 50 -3.26 -37.33 9.87
CA TYR A 50 -3.54 -36.15 10.66
C TYR A 50 -2.37 -35.77 11.59
N ALA A 51 -1.78 -36.75 12.28
CA ALA A 51 -0.62 -36.53 13.12
C ALA A 51 0.57 -35.98 12.33
N GLU A 52 0.86 -36.55 11.16
CA GLU A 52 1.92 -36.02 10.29
C GLU A 52 1.61 -34.60 9.83
N LEU A 53 0.37 -34.32 9.41
CA LEU A 53 -0.03 -33.02 8.89
C LEU A 53 0.06 -31.92 9.95
N VAL A 54 -0.48 -32.17 11.15
CA VAL A 54 -0.65 -31.16 12.20
C VAL A 54 0.52 -31.16 13.18
N ASN A 55 0.87 -32.33 13.75
CA ASN A 55 1.86 -32.40 14.81
C ASN A 55 3.31 -32.36 14.27
N SER A 56 3.52 -32.72 12.99
CA SER A 56 4.86 -32.70 12.40
C SER A 56 5.03 -31.52 11.43
N GLN A 57 4.22 -31.45 10.37
CA GLN A 57 4.46 -30.47 9.30
C GLN A 57 4.01 -29.06 9.69
N LEU A 58 2.85 -28.89 10.33
CA LEU A 58 2.38 -27.58 10.76
C LEU A 58 3.28 -26.99 11.86
N GLU A 59 3.69 -27.84 12.82
CA GLU A 59 4.59 -27.44 13.89
C GLU A 59 5.97 -27.04 13.34
N LYS A 60 6.53 -27.82 12.41
CA LYS A 60 7.79 -27.49 11.71
C LYS A 60 7.72 -26.11 11.05
N VAL A 61 6.69 -25.87 10.25
CA VAL A 61 6.50 -24.61 9.54
C VAL A 61 6.34 -23.43 10.51
N THR A 62 5.53 -23.59 11.55
CA THR A 62 5.28 -22.56 12.56
C THR A 62 6.54 -22.20 13.34
N ASN A 63 7.27 -23.23 13.81
CA ASN A 63 8.51 -23.01 14.58
C ASN A 63 9.60 -22.34 13.74
N PHE A 64 9.72 -22.74 12.49
CA PHE A 64 10.66 -22.09 11.57
C PHE A 64 10.30 -20.62 11.34
N HIS A 65 9.03 -20.32 11.05
CA HIS A 65 8.56 -18.95 10.87
C HIS A 65 8.86 -18.10 12.10
N LYS A 66 8.45 -18.56 13.29
CA LYS A 66 8.65 -17.85 14.56
C LYS A 66 10.12 -17.59 14.85
N SER A 67 10.98 -18.61 14.67
CA SER A 67 12.42 -18.47 14.90
C SER A 67 13.08 -17.52 13.91
N THR A 68 12.67 -17.55 12.64
CA THR A 68 13.21 -16.68 11.60
C THR A 68 12.77 -15.24 11.82
N TYR A 69 11.49 -15.00 12.14
CA TYR A 69 10.99 -13.67 12.46
C TYR A 69 11.71 -13.06 13.67
N GLN A 70 11.96 -13.86 14.72
CA GLN A 70 12.74 -13.41 15.87
C GLN A 70 14.18 -13.04 15.48
N LYS A 71 14.84 -13.84 14.64
CA LYS A 71 16.18 -13.50 14.13
C LYS A 71 16.20 -12.18 13.36
N LEU A 72 15.17 -11.91 12.58
CA LEU A 72 15.04 -10.65 11.85
C LEU A 72 14.90 -9.45 12.80
N ARG A 73 14.09 -9.59 13.85
CA ARG A 73 13.97 -8.58 14.91
C ARG A 73 15.30 -8.34 15.62
N ASP A 74 16.03 -9.39 15.96
CA ASP A 74 17.34 -9.30 16.62
C ASP A 74 18.39 -8.63 15.73
N ARG A 75 18.42 -8.96 14.42
CA ARG A 75 19.29 -8.30 13.43
C ARG A 75 18.96 -6.82 13.31
N THR A 76 17.67 -6.47 13.28
CA THR A 76 17.20 -5.07 13.26
C THR A 76 17.66 -4.31 14.51
N ALA A 77 17.51 -4.90 15.71
CA ALA A 77 17.99 -4.30 16.95
C ALA A 77 19.52 -4.10 16.98
N LYS A 78 20.27 -5.02 16.37
CA LYS A 78 21.74 -4.84 16.23
C LYS A 78 22.08 -3.65 15.31
N CYS A 79 21.34 -3.46 14.21
CA CYS A 79 21.52 -2.28 13.35
C CYS A 79 21.22 -0.99 14.11
N GLU A 80 20.15 -0.93 14.89
CA GLU A 80 19.83 0.21 15.76
C GLU A 80 20.97 0.51 16.74
N SER A 81 21.47 -0.50 17.43
CA SER A 81 22.58 -0.35 18.39
C SER A 81 23.87 0.17 17.72
N LYS A 82 24.12 -0.15 16.47
CA LYS A 82 25.26 0.41 15.71
C LYS A 82 25.04 1.87 15.33
N LEU A 83 23.79 2.29 15.11
CA LEU A 83 23.45 3.69 14.77
C LEU A 83 23.36 4.60 15.98
N ASP A 84 23.05 4.09 17.18
CA ASP A 84 22.90 4.87 18.42
C ASP A 84 24.05 5.84 18.72
N PRO A 85 25.34 5.45 18.61
CA PRO A 85 26.46 6.37 18.89
C PRO A 85 26.51 7.53 17.89
N ILE A 86 26.14 7.25 16.62
CA ILE A 86 26.10 8.26 15.56
C ILE A 86 24.93 9.21 15.80
N ALA A 87 23.75 8.68 16.17
CA ALA A 87 22.56 9.48 16.46
C ALA A 87 22.79 10.44 17.63
N LYS A 88 23.43 9.96 18.70
CA LYS A 88 23.80 10.80 19.86
C LYS A 88 24.78 11.89 19.48
N ALA A 89 25.80 11.58 18.68
CA ALA A 89 26.78 12.56 18.22
C ALA A 89 26.16 13.66 17.35
N VAL A 90 25.16 13.31 16.52
CA VAL A 90 24.40 14.28 15.72
C VAL A 90 23.55 15.19 16.60
N GLN A 91 22.80 14.62 17.56
CA GLN A 91 21.97 15.38 18.49
C GLN A 91 22.80 16.33 19.38
N GLU A 92 23.98 15.90 19.81
CA GLU A 92 24.90 16.76 20.57
C GLU A 92 25.49 17.91 19.74
N ALA A 93 25.66 17.70 18.43
CA ALA A 93 26.12 18.74 17.50
C ALA A 93 25.04 19.79 17.18
N GLU A 94 23.76 19.39 17.21
CA GLU A 94 22.61 20.27 16.94
C GLU A 94 22.10 21.01 18.18
N ALA A 95 22.50 20.59 19.39
CA ALA A 95 22.08 21.26 20.64
C ALA A 95 22.69 22.66 20.74
N PRO A 96 21.88 23.71 21.03
CA PRO A 96 22.40 25.06 21.21
C PRO A 96 23.39 25.11 22.39
N ALA A 97 24.49 25.85 22.23
CA ALA A 97 25.65 25.91 23.10
C ALA A 97 25.39 26.53 24.52
N SER A 98 24.20 26.38 25.07
CA SER A 98 23.86 26.84 26.43
C SER A 98 23.38 25.67 27.29
N SER A 99 24.27 25.26 28.12
CA SER A 99 24.17 24.47 29.36
C SER A 99 24.77 23.06 29.29
N TYR A 100 25.73 22.92 30.20
CA TYR A 100 26.47 21.77 30.72
C TYR A 100 27.95 21.67 30.29
N ALA A 101 28.76 22.53 30.88
CA ALA A 101 30.18 22.24 31.11
C ALA A 101 30.27 21.12 32.15
N GLY A 102 30.77 19.92 31.77
CA GLY A 102 31.18 18.96 32.79
C GLY A 102 31.06 17.47 32.48
N ALA A 103 30.48 17.02 31.39
CA ALA A 103 30.46 15.60 31.06
C ALA A 103 31.61 15.27 30.08
N ALA A 104 32.44 14.30 30.42
CA ALA A 104 33.52 13.80 29.56
C ALA A 104 32.92 13.33 28.21
N LYS A 105 33.23 14.01 27.11
CA LYS A 105 32.84 13.64 25.75
C LYS A 105 33.36 12.22 25.47
N LYS A 106 32.47 11.26 25.30
CA LYS A 106 32.83 9.98 24.67
C LYS A 106 33.37 10.28 23.29
N PRO A 107 34.45 9.59 22.84
CA PRO A 107 35.00 9.83 21.52
C PRO A 107 33.94 9.52 20.47
N SER A 108 33.53 10.53 19.71
CA SER A 108 32.67 10.35 18.52
C SER A 108 33.46 9.61 17.44
N PRO A 109 32.85 8.67 16.71
CA PRO A 109 33.54 7.97 15.63
C PRO A 109 34.03 8.98 14.57
N SER A 110 35.23 8.72 14.02
CA SER A 110 35.79 9.55 12.94
C SER A 110 34.86 9.55 11.71
N ASP A 111 34.90 10.58 10.87
CA ASP A 111 34.05 10.67 9.68
C ASP A 111 34.19 9.45 8.74
N GLY A 112 35.38 8.91 8.61
CA GLY A 112 35.62 7.69 7.83
C GLY A 112 34.98 6.46 8.45
N GLU A 113 35.06 6.30 9.76
CA GLU A 113 34.45 5.21 10.51
C GLU A 113 32.91 5.33 10.49
N ARG A 114 32.38 6.53 10.66
CA ARG A 114 30.96 6.83 10.55
C ARG A 114 30.40 6.42 9.18
N LYS A 115 31.04 6.81 8.09
CA LYS A 115 30.62 6.43 6.74
C LYS A 115 30.69 4.93 6.51
N ARG A 116 31.67 4.24 7.08
CA ARG A 116 31.80 2.77 7.00
C ARG A 116 30.64 2.08 7.72
N ILE A 117 30.35 2.50 8.98
CA ILE A 117 29.24 1.94 9.76
C ILE A 117 27.91 2.15 9.05
N LEU A 118 27.64 3.36 8.51
CA LEU A 118 26.40 3.66 7.81
C LEU A 118 26.22 2.81 6.56
N LYS A 119 27.28 2.56 5.78
CA LYS A 119 27.23 1.67 4.61
C LYS A 119 26.97 0.21 5.00
N GLU A 120 27.68 -0.29 6.01
CA GLU A 120 27.50 -1.65 6.54
C GLU A 120 26.07 -1.87 7.04
N VAL A 121 25.51 -0.86 7.72
CA VAL A 121 24.11 -0.92 8.17
C VAL A 121 23.15 -0.95 6.98
N LEU A 122 23.34 -0.12 5.97
CA LEU A 122 22.48 -0.13 4.78
C LEU A 122 22.50 -1.47 4.06
N GLU A 123 23.67 -2.11 3.91
CA GLU A 123 23.78 -3.45 3.32
C GLU A 123 23.03 -4.49 4.17
N GLU A 124 23.16 -4.43 5.49
CA GLU A 124 22.44 -5.34 6.39
C GLU A 124 20.92 -5.10 6.36
N LEU A 125 20.47 -3.85 6.28
CA LEU A 125 19.05 -3.51 6.13
C LEU A 125 18.48 -4.08 4.81
N ASP A 126 19.25 -4.06 3.73
CA ASP A 126 18.85 -4.65 2.46
C ASP A 126 18.69 -6.17 2.56
N LEU A 127 19.59 -6.85 3.27
CA LEU A 127 19.48 -8.29 3.54
C LEU A 127 18.26 -8.61 4.42
N ILE A 128 18.03 -7.85 5.48
CA ILE A 128 16.85 -8.01 6.35
C ILE A 128 15.56 -7.84 5.54
N THR A 129 15.50 -6.81 4.69
CA THR A 129 14.34 -6.53 3.84
C THR A 129 14.06 -7.67 2.86
N LYS A 130 15.11 -8.24 2.27
CA LYS A 130 15.00 -9.44 1.43
C LYS A 130 14.43 -10.63 2.20
N ASP A 131 15.01 -10.92 3.37
CA ASP A 131 14.59 -12.06 4.18
C ASP A 131 13.14 -11.92 4.69
N ILE A 132 12.66 -10.70 4.96
CA ILE A 132 11.26 -10.44 5.31
C ILE A 132 10.34 -10.83 4.15
N ASN A 133 10.67 -10.41 2.93
CA ASN A 133 9.88 -10.75 1.74
C ASN A 133 9.85 -12.26 1.50
N GLU A 134 10.99 -12.94 1.67
CA GLU A 134 11.04 -14.39 1.52
C GLU A 134 10.26 -15.11 2.63
N LEU A 135 10.26 -14.59 3.85
CA LEU A 135 9.50 -15.15 4.97
C LEU A 135 7.97 -15.00 4.75
N GLU A 136 7.52 -13.89 4.20
CA GLU A 136 6.12 -13.70 3.82
C GLU A 136 5.69 -14.69 2.71
N LYS A 137 6.49 -14.82 1.65
CA LYS A 137 6.26 -15.79 0.57
C LYS A 137 6.25 -17.22 1.10
N TYR A 138 7.19 -17.56 1.99
CA TYR A 138 7.25 -18.83 2.70
C TYR A 138 5.95 -19.12 3.45
N SER A 139 5.47 -18.17 4.23
CA SER A 139 4.26 -18.30 5.03
C SER A 139 3.04 -18.57 4.16
N ARG A 140 2.87 -17.78 3.12
CA ARG A 140 1.73 -17.87 2.20
C ARG A 140 1.68 -19.18 1.42
N ILE A 141 2.82 -19.65 0.89
CA ILE A 141 2.84 -20.89 0.10
C ILE A 141 2.61 -22.12 0.98
N ASN A 142 3.16 -22.14 2.20
CA ASN A 142 2.92 -23.21 3.16
C ASN A 142 1.46 -23.25 3.62
N TYR A 143 0.86 -22.10 3.95
CA TYR A 143 -0.56 -21.99 4.28
C TYR A 143 -1.45 -22.55 3.18
N THR A 144 -1.16 -22.15 1.94
CA THR A 144 -1.85 -22.69 0.76
C THR A 144 -1.66 -24.20 0.65
N GLY A 145 -0.47 -24.71 0.94
CA GLY A 145 -0.15 -26.14 0.95
C GLY A 145 -1.02 -26.93 1.91
N PHE A 146 -1.17 -26.48 3.15
CA PHE A 146 -2.05 -27.08 4.15
C PHE A 146 -3.52 -27.10 3.72
N LEU A 147 -4.03 -26.00 3.17
CA LEU A 147 -5.41 -25.95 2.65
C LEU A 147 -5.62 -26.88 1.46
N LYS A 148 -4.65 -26.96 0.55
CA LYS A 148 -4.75 -27.83 -0.65
C LYS A 148 -4.68 -29.30 -0.29
N ILE A 149 -3.81 -29.70 0.64
CA ILE A 149 -3.71 -31.10 1.04
C ILE A 149 -4.93 -31.54 1.87
N ALA A 150 -5.45 -30.69 2.76
CA ALA A 150 -6.69 -30.96 3.49
C ALA A 150 -7.89 -31.11 2.54
N LYS A 151 -8.04 -30.20 1.56
CA LYS A 151 -9.07 -30.33 0.50
C LYS A 151 -8.92 -31.62 -0.30
N LYS A 152 -7.68 -32.05 -0.56
CA LYS A 152 -7.38 -33.27 -1.28
C LYS A 152 -7.74 -34.52 -0.48
N HIS A 153 -7.42 -34.54 0.82
CA HIS A 153 -7.85 -35.58 1.74
C HIS A 153 -9.38 -35.73 1.70
N ASP A 154 -10.11 -34.66 1.93
CA ASP A 154 -11.58 -34.68 1.99
C ASP A 154 -12.21 -35.17 0.70
N ARG A 155 -11.62 -34.83 -0.46
CA ARG A 155 -12.09 -35.31 -1.77
C ARG A 155 -11.84 -36.80 -1.98
N LYS A 156 -10.69 -37.33 -1.48
CA LYS A 156 -10.29 -38.72 -1.75
C LYS A 156 -10.79 -39.69 -0.67
N ARG A 157 -10.82 -39.27 0.60
CA ARG A 157 -11.04 -40.12 1.76
C ARG A 157 -12.28 -39.75 2.58
N GLY A 158 -12.78 -38.53 2.44
CA GLY A 158 -13.86 -38.00 3.26
C GLY A 158 -15.24 -38.16 2.60
N GLY A 159 -16.10 -38.94 3.24
CA GLY A 159 -17.53 -38.64 3.21
C GLY A 159 -17.84 -37.44 4.12
N ARG A 160 -19.12 -37.03 4.22
CA ARG A 160 -19.53 -35.87 5.06
C ARG A 160 -19.11 -35.95 6.54
N VAL A 161 -18.79 -37.12 7.04
CA VAL A 161 -18.50 -37.41 8.46
C VAL A 161 -17.00 -37.29 8.80
N SER A 162 -16.10 -37.41 7.83
CA SER A 162 -14.62 -37.45 8.06
C SER A 162 -13.83 -36.29 7.41
N SER A 163 -14.47 -35.11 7.22
CA SER A 163 -13.78 -33.93 6.70
C SER A 163 -12.80 -33.36 7.72
N ILE A 164 -11.51 -33.31 7.38
CA ILE A 164 -10.45 -32.72 8.23
C ILE A 164 -10.25 -31.23 7.98
N ARG A 165 -10.78 -30.68 6.89
CA ARG A 165 -10.55 -29.30 6.48
C ARG A 165 -10.97 -28.26 7.54
N PRO A 166 -12.13 -28.38 8.21
CA PRO A 166 -12.48 -27.44 9.29
C PRO A 166 -11.50 -27.53 10.47
N LEU A 167 -11.07 -28.74 10.83
CA LEU A 167 -10.13 -28.97 11.92
C LEU A 167 -8.74 -28.37 11.62
N VAL A 168 -8.23 -28.59 10.40
CA VAL A 168 -6.96 -28.00 9.96
C VAL A 168 -7.04 -26.46 9.93
N LYS A 169 -8.17 -25.90 9.49
CA LYS A 169 -8.39 -24.45 9.54
C LYS A 169 -8.39 -23.89 10.97
N SER A 170 -9.05 -24.59 11.90
CA SER A 170 -9.04 -24.21 13.30
C SER A 170 -7.63 -24.23 13.88
N ARG A 171 -6.86 -25.30 13.64
CA ARG A 171 -5.48 -25.41 14.11
C ARG A 171 -4.55 -24.34 13.50
N MET A 172 -4.73 -23.99 12.23
CA MET A 172 -3.99 -22.88 11.61
C MET A 172 -4.40 -21.51 12.15
N ALA A 173 -5.63 -21.36 12.65
CA ALA A 173 -6.06 -20.14 13.32
C ALA A 173 -5.41 -19.96 14.70
N ASP A 174 -5.14 -21.08 15.41
CA ASP A 174 -4.42 -21.07 16.70
C ASP A 174 -2.94 -20.67 16.54
N VAL A 175 -2.36 -20.88 15.35
CA VAL A 175 -0.97 -20.56 15.03
C VAL A 175 -0.89 -19.76 13.72
N PRO A 176 -1.26 -18.49 13.76
CA PRO A 176 -1.51 -17.68 12.56
C PRO A 176 -0.22 -17.21 11.85
N PHE A 177 0.69 -18.13 11.54
CA PHE A 177 2.00 -17.82 10.91
C PHE A 177 1.89 -17.06 9.57
N ASN A 178 0.76 -17.14 8.88
CA ASN A 178 0.53 -16.43 7.61
C ASN A 178 -0.15 -15.06 7.78
N ASN A 179 -0.50 -14.67 9.00
CA ASN A 179 -1.14 -13.38 9.31
C ASN A 179 -0.23 -12.49 10.16
N GLU A 180 1.08 -12.72 10.12
CA GLU A 180 2.04 -11.88 10.85
C GLU A 180 1.99 -10.44 10.31
N ASP A 181 1.91 -9.47 11.22
CA ASP A 181 2.00 -8.06 10.88
C ASP A 181 3.47 -7.62 10.87
N TYR A 182 4.01 -7.42 9.68
CA TYR A 182 5.37 -6.92 9.48
C TYR A 182 5.49 -5.39 9.62
N SER A 183 4.39 -4.66 9.76
CA SER A 183 4.39 -3.19 9.81
C SER A 183 5.31 -2.62 10.89
N PRO A 184 5.33 -3.15 12.15
CA PRO A 184 6.24 -2.64 13.18
C PRO A 184 7.71 -2.73 12.78
N LEU A 185 8.09 -3.83 12.12
CA LEU A 185 9.45 -4.03 11.64
C LEU A 185 9.78 -3.09 10.48
N LEU A 186 8.84 -2.88 9.55
CA LEU A 186 9.01 -1.95 8.44
C LEU A 186 9.18 -0.50 8.90
N TYR A 187 8.46 -0.06 9.94
CA TYR A 187 8.65 1.29 10.52
C TYR A 187 10.06 1.48 11.08
N ARG A 188 10.60 0.48 11.81
CA ARG A 188 11.96 0.53 12.34
C ARG A 188 12.99 0.57 11.21
N LEU A 189 12.84 -0.28 10.19
CA LEU A 189 13.70 -0.27 9.01
C LEU A 189 13.65 1.09 8.30
N SER A 190 12.46 1.67 8.14
CA SER A 190 12.26 2.99 7.53
C SER A 190 13.04 4.08 8.24
N ALA A 191 12.95 4.14 9.56
CA ALA A 191 13.68 5.12 10.36
C ALA A 191 15.19 4.99 10.18
N MET A 192 15.71 3.76 10.19
CA MET A 192 17.14 3.48 10.00
C MET A 192 17.64 3.81 8.59
N TYR A 193 16.85 3.45 7.54
CA TYR A 193 17.19 3.83 6.17
C TYR A 193 17.25 5.36 6.00
N SER A 194 16.26 6.07 6.53
CA SER A 194 16.21 7.53 6.47
C SER A 194 17.41 8.15 7.16
N PHE A 195 17.69 7.74 8.42
CA PHE A 195 18.82 8.22 9.18
C PHE A 195 20.16 7.95 8.48
N ALA A 196 20.37 6.72 8.01
CA ALA A 196 21.63 6.35 7.38
C ALA A 196 21.89 7.15 6.10
N ARG A 197 20.87 7.41 5.29
CA ARG A 197 20.99 8.19 4.05
C ARG A 197 21.23 9.66 4.31
N GLN A 198 20.47 10.28 5.20
CA GLN A 198 20.65 11.68 5.57
C GLN A 198 22.11 11.95 6.01
N ASN A 199 22.68 11.02 6.77
CA ASN A 199 24.04 11.15 7.27
C ASN A 199 25.13 10.77 6.25
N LEU A 200 24.81 10.04 5.18
CA LEU A 200 25.74 9.75 4.09
C LEU A 200 25.76 10.85 3.01
N GLU A 201 24.58 11.39 2.69
CA GLU A 201 24.40 12.34 1.59
C GLU A 201 24.60 13.81 2.02
N GLY A 202 24.79 14.09 3.32
CA GLY A 202 25.06 15.42 3.86
C GLY A 202 23.92 16.42 3.64
N GLN A 203 22.69 15.97 3.54
CA GLN A 203 21.54 16.85 3.36
C GLN A 203 21.05 17.37 4.70
N ASP A 204 21.47 18.57 5.07
CA ASP A 204 20.85 19.36 6.14
C ASP A 204 19.42 19.74 5.69
N ARG A 205 18.43 18.93 6.07
CA ARG A 205 17.01 19.28 5.88
C ARG A 205 16.31 19.26 7.21
N PRO A 206 15.65 20.37 7.61
CA PRO A 206 14.90 20.41 8.85
C PRO A 206 13.70 19.46 8.78
N LEU A 207 13.50 18.69 9.85
CA LEU A 207 12.33 17.86 10.12
C LEU A 207 11.08 18.73 10.41
N SER A 208 10.69 19.60 9.48
CA SER A 208 9.43 20.32 9.63
C SER A 208 8.34 19.60 8.83
N LEU A 209 7.38 19.03 9.54
CA LEU A 209 6.08 18.61 9.02
C LEU A 209 5.30 19.87 8.56
N VAL A 210 5.67 20.42 7.42
CA VAL A 210 4.85 21.41 6.76
C VAL A 210 3.96 20.65 5.78
N GLU A 211 2.71 20.38 6.16
CA GLU A 211 1.67 20.17 5.17
C GLU A 211 1.69 21.39 4.24
N SER A 212 2.10 21.19 3.00
CA SER A 212 2.06 22.24 1.99
C SER A 212 0.62 22.75 1.89
N ILE A 213 0.45 23.98 2.34
CA ILE A 213 -0.78 24.77 2.18
C ILE A 213 -1.05 24.87 0.67
N ALA A 214 -2.31 24.68 0.30
CA ALA A 214 -2.84 24.72 -1.04
C ALA A 214 -2.16 25.76 -1.96
N GLY A 215 -1.37 25.30 -2.91
CA GLY A 215 -0.94 26.01 -4.09
C GLY A 215 -1.29 25.15 -5.31
N GLU A 216 -1.49 25.77 -6.47
CA GLU A 216 -1.64 25.07 -7.76
C GLU A 216 -0.33 24.33 -8.08
N GLU A 217 -0.08 23.22 -7.41
CA GLU A 217 1.10 22.42 -7.67
C GLU A 217 0.75 21.36 -8.71
N SER A 218 1.41 21.42 -9.85
CA SER A 218 1.28 20.43 -10.90
C SER A 218 2.02 19.15 -10.51
N TYR A 219 1.26 18.10 -10.15
CA TYR A 219 1.78 16.75 -9.95
C TYR A 219 1.33 15.84 -11.09
N ILE A 220 2.27 15.09 -11.63
CA ILE A 220 1.94 13.94 -12.45
C ILE A 220 1.55 12.82 -11.50
N THR A 221 0.34 12.29 -11.65
CA THR A 221 -0.23 11.27 -10.75
C THR A 221 -0.41 9.96 -11.48
N HIS A 222 0.28 8.92 -11.03
CA HIS A 222 0.12 7.55 -11.52
C HIS A 222 -0.61 6.70 -10.49
N LYS A 223 -1.52 5.84 -10.94
CA LYS A 223 -2.28 4.95 -10.07
C LYS A 223 -2.15 3.51 -10.53
N PHE A 224 -2.00 2.63 -9.56
CA PHE A 224 -1.84 1.20 -9.79
C PHE A 224 -2.66 0.40 -8.79
N TRP A 225 -3.04 -0.79 -9.19
CA TRP A 225 -3.49 -1.82 -8.27
C TRP A 225 -2.33 -2.74 -7.93
N VAL A 226 -2.29 -3.12 -6.67
CA VAL A 226 -1.31 -4.04 -6.14
C VAL A 226 -2.03 -5.25 -5.55
N HIS A 227 -1.71 -6.44 -6.06
CA HIS A 227 -2.24 -7.66 -5.46
C HIS A 227 -1.72 -7.81 -4.03
N MET A 228 -2.55 -8.30 -3.10
CA MET A 228 -2.16 -8.41 -1.68
C MET A 228 -0.90 -9.26 -1.48
N ASP A 229 -0.67 -10.24 -2.35
CA ASP A 229 0.54 -11.07 -2.36
C ASP A 229 1.83 -10.28 -2.68
N ASN A 230 1.73 -9.17 -3.39
CA ASN A 230 2.87 -8.33 -3.79
C ASN A 230 3.04 -7.11 -2.88
N LEU A 231 2.08 -6.88 -1.97
CA LEU A 231 2.01 -5.65 -1.17
C LEU A 231 3.28 -5.40 -0.36
N LEU A 232 3.79 -6.43 0.33
CA LEU A 232 4.97 -6.30 1.16
C LEU A 232 6.21 -5.98 0.33
N GLU A 233 6.37 -6.63 -0.83
CA GLU A 233 7.49 -6.39 -1.75
C GLU A 233 7.45 -4.96 -2.29
N VAL A 234 6.27 -4.45 -2.68
CA VAL A 234 6.09 -3.05 -3.10
C VAL A 234 6.45 -2.08 -1.97
N LYS A 235 5.93 -2.32 -0.74
CA LYS A 235 6.26 -1.49 0.43
C LYS A 235 7.77 -1.46 0.69
N THR A 236 8.46 -2.58 0.59
CA THR A 236 9.90 -2.66 0.85
C THR A 236 10.75 -2.02 -0.24
N ILE A 237 10.31 -2.05 -1.51
CA ILE A 237 10.98 -1.32 -2.60
C ILE A 237 10.92 0.19 -2.35
N ILE A 238 9.74 0.70 -1.98
CA ILE A 238 9.55 2.13 -1.71
C ILE A 238 10.33 2.54 -0.47
N LEU A 239 10.26 1.75 0.60
CA LEU A 239 10.92 2.00 1.88
C LEU A 239 12.44 2.21 1.75
N ARG A 240 13.08 1.50 0.83
CA ARG A 240 14.50 1.69 0.53
C ARG A 240 14.84 3.07 -0.01
N ARG A 241 13.86 3.83 -0.50
CA ARG A 241 14.05 5.13 -1.15
C ARG A 241 13.37 6.27 -0.41
N LEU A 242 12.18 6.04 0.13
CA LEU A 242 11.37 7.02 0.83
C LEU A 242 11.00 6.51 2.23
N PRO A 243 11.15 7.31 3.27
CA PRO A 243 10.68 6.95 4.60
C PRO A 243 9.15 6.90 4.66
N VAL A 244 8.63 6.06 5.55
CA VAL A 244 7.22 6.08 5.92
C VAL A 244 6.90 7.37 6.66
N LEU A 245 5.86 8.06 6.24
CA LEU A 245 5.37 9.28 6.90
C LEU A 245 4.52 8.89 8.11
N VAL A 246 4.99 9.27 9.30
CA VAL A 246 4.28 9.03 10.55
C VAL A 246 3.45 10.27 10.90
N TYR A 247 2.13 10.16 10.87
CA TYR A 247 1.21 11.28 11.08
C TYR A 247 1.12 11.75 12.54
N ASN A 248 1.40 10.87 13.50
CA ASN A 248 1.40 11.23 14.93
C ASN A 248 2.56 10.54 15.64
N PRO A 249 3.76 11.15 15.63
CA PRO A 249 4.95 10.55 16.21
C PRO A 249 4.88 10.57 17.74
N GLN A 250 4.27 9.55 18.33
CA GLN A 250 4.47 9.23 19.73
C GLN A 250 5.74 8.37 19.81
N THR A 251 6.83 8.96 20.25
CA THR A 251 8.18 8.35 20.28
C THR A 251 8.19 6.99 20.98
N GLU A 252 7.38 6.84 22.03
CA GLU A 252 7.20 5.58 22.77
C GLU A 252 6.55 4.50 21.91
N LYS A 253 5.51 4.81 21.13
CA LYS A 253 4.83 3.85 20.27
C LYS A 253 5.67 3.40 19.07
N ILE A 254 6.52 4.26 18.57
CA ILE A 254 7.48 3.91 17.50
C ILE A 254 8.52 2.95 18.05
N ALA A 255 9.07 3.23 19.24
CA ALA A 255 10.05 2.38 19.89
C ALA A 255 9.48 1.00 20.27
N GLU A 256 8.22 0.94 20.70
CA GLU A 256 7.52 -0.31 21.03
C GLU A 256 7.04 -1.10 19.78
N GLY A 257 7.11 -0.48 18.60
CA GLY A 257 6.59 -1.08 17.35
C GLY A 257 5.07 -1.21 17.33
N SER A 258 4.35 -0.40 18.11
CA SER A 258 2.89 -0.38 18.16
C SER A 258 2.26 0.66 17.22
N GLN A 259 3.07 1.34 16.41
CA GLN A 259 2.61 2.29 15.41
C GLN A 259 1.83 1.57 14.31
N GLN A 260 0.60 2.01 14.06
CA GLN A 260 -0.25 1.50 12.99
C GLN A 260 -0.48 2.57 11.92
N ASP A 261 -0.68 2.12 10.70
CA ASP A 261 -1.11 2.99 9.60
C ASP A 261 -2.48 3.62 9.94
N PRO A 262 -2.68 4.93 9.67
CA PRO A 262 -3.95 5.59 9.97
C PRO A 262 -5.09 5.06 9.10
N SER A 263 -6.25 4.87 9.72
CA SER A 263 -7.50 4.70 9.00
C SER A 263 -7.96 6.06 8.48
N ILE A 264 -8.41 6.11 7.25
CA ILE A 264 -8.98 7.31 6.61
C ILE A 264 -10.41 7.01 6.21
N THR A 265 -11.32 7.89 6.61
CA THR A 265 -12.70 7.88 6.16
C THR A 265 -12.96 9.08 5.25
N SER A 266 -13.65 8.84 4.14
CA SER A 266 -14.09 9.86 3.20
C SER A 266 -15.57 9.66 2.89
N ILE A 267 -16.42 10.65 3.14
CA ILE A 267 -17.82 10.65 2.73
C ILE A 267 -17.95 11.50 1.49
N TYR A 268 -18.36 10.89 0.38
CA TYR A 268 -18.57 11.54 -0.90
C TYR A 268 -20.01 12.00 -1.06
N PHE A 269 -20.17 13.12 -1.76
CA PHE A 269 -21.45 13.74 -2.05
C PHE A 269 -21.82 13.55 -3.52
N ASP A 270 -23.09 13.32 -3.76
CA ASP A 270 -23.72 13.41 -5.09
C ASP A 270 -25.22 13.74 -4.92
N ASN A 271 -25.90 13.99 -6.01
CA ASN A 271 -27.36 14.09 -6.01
C ASN A 271 -28.01 12.71 -6.24
N PRO A 272 -29.34 12.58 -6.11
CA PRO A 272 -30.04 11.31 -6.33
C PRO A 272 -29.86 10.73 -7.74
N ASP A 273 -29.56 11.56 -8.74
CA ASP A 273 -29.34 11.16 -10.14
C ASP A 273 -27.87 10.82 -10.43
N PHE A 274 -26.98 10.85 -9.45
CA PHE A 274 -25.54 10.58 -9.59
C PHE A 274 -24.85 11.41 -10.68
N LYS A 275 -25.13 12.71 -10.72
CA LYS A 275 -24.63 13.63 -11.73
C LYS A 275 -23.10 13.82 -11.66
N LEU A 276 -22.54 13.94 -10.45
CA LEU A 276 -21.09 14.10 -10.29
C LEU A 276 -20.36 12.83 -10.69
N TYR A 277 -20.92 11.66 -10.36
CA TYR A 277 -20.43 10.37 -10.81
C TYR A 277 -20.41 10.28 -12.34
N SER A 278 -21.55 10.55 -12.99
CA SER A 278 -21.70 10.48 -14.45
C SER A 278 -20.71 11.40 -15.16
N ASN A 279 -20.58 12.65 -14.72
CA ASN A 279 -19.61 13.59 -15.27
C ASN A 279 -18.17 13.07 -15.17
N LYS A 280 -17.86 12.37 -14.11
CA LYS A 280 -16.52 11.83 -13.86
C LYS A 280 -16.21 10.57 -14.69
N VAL A 281 -17.18 9.70 -14.88
CA VAL A 281 -17.07 8.51 -15.76
C VAL A 281 -16.95 8.93 -17.22
N GLU A 282 -17.71 9.92 -17.65
CA GLU A 282 -17.69 10.46 -19.02
C GLU A 282 -16.48 11.37 -19.30
N HIS A 283 -15.62 11.59 -18.29
CA HIS A 283 -14.43 12.46 -18.39
C HIS A 283 -14.75 13.88 -18.88
N LYS A 284 -15.88 14.44 -18.45
CA LYS A 284 -16.22 15.84 -18.77
C LYS A 284 -15.15 16.79 -18.20
N THR A 285 -14.90 17.86 -18.93
CA THR A 285 -14.11 18.99 -18.43
C THR A 285 -14.77 19.55 -17.18
N ASP A 286 -13.96 19.96 -16.19
CA ASP A 286 -14.41 20.50 -14.90
C ASP A 286 -15.20 19.51 -14.03
N ALA A 287 -15.08 18.19 -14.30
CA ALA A 287 -15.72 17.18 -13.46
C ALA A 287 -15.19 17.29 -12.03
N SER A 288 -16.10 17.62 -11.12
CA SER A 288 -15.79 17.85 -9.71
C SER A 288 -16.26 16.69 -8.84
N ASN A 289 -15.63 16.51 -7.70
CA ASN A 289 -16.16 15.70 -6.60
C ASN A 289 -16.01 16.44 -5.29
N LEU A 290 -16.96 16.23 -4.40
CA LEU A 290 -17.01 16.80 -3.07
C LEU A 290 -16.95 15.69 -2.04
N ARG A 291 -16.16 15.88 -0.98
CA ARG A 291 -16.08 14.92 0.13
C ARG A 291 -15.75 15.60 1.46
N LEU A 292 -16.19 14.95 2.52
CA LEU A 292 -15.65 15.13 3.87
C LEU A 292 -14.60 14.06 4.10
N ARG A 293 -13.48 14.42 4.73
CA ARG A 293 -12.40 13.46 5.03
C ARG A 293 -11.80 13.70 6.41
N TRP A 294 -11.52 12.60 7.11
CA TRP A 294 -10.80 12.64 8.39
C TRP A 294 -9.94 11.40 8.60
N TYR A 295 -9.05 11.49 9.59
CA TYR A 295 -8.14 10.43 10.00
C TYR A 295 -8.55 9.85 11.35
N GLY A 296 -8.52 8.54 11.49
CA GLY A 296 -8.90 7.84 12.72
C GLY A 296 -10.40 7.77 12.95
N LYS A 297 -10.81 7.59 14.21
CA LYS A 297 -12.21 7.45 14.62
C LYS A 297 -12.84 8.82 14.86
N LEU A 298 -14.12 8.95 14.50
CA LEU A 298 -14.87 10.20 14.70
C LEU A 298 -15.06 10.53 16.20
N SER A 299 -15.15 9.48 17.05
CA SER A 299 -15.21 9.61 18.52
C SER A 299 -14.03 10.38 19.13
N GLN A 300 -12.86 10.32 18.50
CA GLN A 300 -11.64 11.03 18.90
C GLN A 300 -11.64 12.51 18.49
N LYS A 301 -12.73 13.00 17.86
CA LYS A 301 -12.91 14.36 17.36
C LYS A 301 -11.76 14.82 16.44
N PRO A 302 -11.45 14.05 15.39
CA PRO A 302 -10.43 14.42 14.44
C PRO A 302 -10.77 15.71 13.72
N GLU A 303 -9.77 16.31 13.07
CA GLU A 303 -10.01 17.41 12.16
C GLU A 303 -10.69 16.87 10.89
N ILE A 304 -11.89 17.37 10.59
CA ILE A 304 -12.65 16.98 9.41
C ILE A 304 -12.43 18.05 8.33
N MET A 305 -11.99 17.61 7.15
CA MET A 305 -11.73 18.47 6.00
C MET A 305 -12.88 18.36 5.00
N PHE A 306 -13.48 19.49 4.64
CA PHE A 306 -14.31 19.61 3.44
C PHE A 306 -13.39 19.81 2.24
N GLU A 307 -13.52 18.97 1.21
CA GLU A 307 -12.63 18.98 0.04
C GLU A 307 -13.45 18.89 -1.25
N LYS A 308 -13.29 19.89 -2.12
CA LYS A 308 -13.78 19.90 -3.50
C LYS A 308 -12.60 19.78 -4.43
N LYS A 309 -12.61 18.77 -5.28
CA LYS A 309 -11.58 18.55 -6.29
C LYS A 309 -12.19 18.65 -7.67
N THR A 310 -11.69 19.60 -8.47
CA THR A 310 -12.12 19.85 -9.85
C THR A 310 -10.98 19.50 -10.80
N VAL A 311 -11.24 18.65 -11.78
CA VAL A 311 -10.27 18.27 -12.81
C VAL A 311 -10.29 19.31 -13.91
N LYS A 312 -9.23 20.12 -14.06
CA LYS A 312 -9.11 21.15 -15.11
C LYS A 312 -8.54 20.59 -16.41
N THR A 313 -7.48 19.78 -16.30
CA THR A 313 -6.86 19.07 -17.43
C THR A 313 -6.45 17.67 -16.98
N GLU A 314 -5.89 16.85 -17.88
CA GLU A 314 -5.44 15.49 -17.50
C GLU A 314 -4.45 15.47 -16.33
N ASN A 315 -3.62 16.52 -16.17
CA ASN A 315 -2.57 16.60 -15.16
C ASN A 315 -2.77 17.70 -14.12
N THR A 316 -3.79 18.55 -14.25
CA THR A 316 -4.04 19.64 -13.30
C THR A 316 -5.41 19.52 -12.65
N SER A 317 -5.45 19.66 -11.33
CA SER A 317 -6.68 19.74 -10.56
C SER A 317 -6.65 20.92 -9.61
N ALA A 318 -7.75 21.62 -9.50
CA ALA A 318 -7.94 22.60 -8.44
C ALA A 318 -8.52 21.89 -7.22
N ASP A 319 -7.85 22.02 -6.10
CA ASP A 319 -8.26 21.41 -4.82
C ASP A 319 -8.59 22.52 -3.83
N GLU A 320 -9.87 22.71 -3.55
CA GLU A 320 -10.38 23.63 -2.55
C GLU A 320 -10.71 22.86 -1.27
N ARG A 321 -10.17 23.30 -0.14
CA ARG A 321 -10.37 22.60 1.12
C ARG A 321 -10.35 23.51 2.33
N PHE A 322 -11.17 23.18 3.33
CA PHE A 322 -11.13 23.84 4.62
C PHE A 322 -11.54 22.89 5.76
N PRO A 323 -11.04 23.10 6.99
CA PRO A 323 -11.42 22.34 8.15
C PRO A 323 -12.79 22.79 8.67
N ILE A 324 -13.63 21.82 9.05
CA ILE A 324 -14.94 22.06 9.66
C ILE A 324 -15.12 21.19 10.91
N LYS A 325 -15.82 21.69 11.93
CA LYS A 325 -16.15 20.88 13.10
C LYS A 325 -17.43 20.10 12.85
N ASP A 326 -17.48 18.87 13.35
CA ASP A 326 -18.59 17.94 13.27
C ASP A 326 -19.96 18.62 13.43
N LYS A 327 -20.20 19.32 14.53
CA LYS A 327 -21.48 20.00 14.83
C LYS A 327 -21.94 21.07 13.84
N TYR A 328 -21.07 21.53 12.96
CA TYR A 328 -21.36 22.54 11.95
C TYR A 328 -21.57 21.99 10.54
N ILE A 329 -21.33 20.69 10.34
CA ILE A 329 -21.41 20.08 9.01
C ILE A 329 -22.84 20.07 8.50
N GLN A 330 -23.79 19.56 9.27
CA GLN A 330 -25.19 19.52 8.84
C GLN A 330 -25.80 20.93 8.62
N PRO A 331 -25.64 21.92 9.52
CA PRO A 331 -26.05 23.28 9.25
C PRO A 331 -25.36 23.91 8.02
N PHE A 332 -24.10 23.57 7.76
CA PHE A 332 -23.37 24.04 6.59
C PHE A 332 -23.96 23.47 5.28
N ILE A 333 -24.26 22.18 5.26
CA ILE A 333 -24.90 21.51 4.11
C ILE A 333 -26.26 22.11 3.83
N LYS A 334 -27.06 22.40 4.87
CA LYS A 334 -28.39 23.06 4.76
C LYS A 334 -28.32 24.54 4.37
N GLY A 335 -27.13 25.14 4.38
CA GLY A 335 -26.95 26.58 4.10
C GLY A 335 -27.34 27.50 5.26
N GLU A 336 -27.46 26.97 6.48
CA GLU A 336 -27.83 27.72 7.71
C GLU A 336 -26.59 28.29 8.43
N TYR A 337 -25.39 27.83 8.09
CA TYR A 337 -24.14 28.25 8.72
C TYR A 337 -23.06 28.53 7.67
N HIS A 338 -22.44 29.71 7.73
CA HIS A 338 -21.47 30.20 6.74
C HIS A 338 -20.04 30.36 7.30
N MET A 339 -19.69 29.59 8.32
CA MET A 339 -18.34 29.55 8.92
C MET A 339 -17.88 30.87 9.56
N GLU A 340 -18.80 31.76 10.01
CA GLU A 340 -18.52 33.11 10.53
C GLU A 340 -17.46 33.07 11.64
N LYS A 341 -17.59 32.14 12.62
CA LYS A 341 -16.66 32.00 13.73
C LYS A 341 -15.26 31.59 13.30
N ALA A 342 -15.13 30.79 12.21
CA ALA A 342 -13.84 30.37 11.68
C ALA A 342 -13.18 31.52 10.92
N ILE A 343 -13.94 32.31 10.19
CA ILE A 343 -13.50 33.50 9.48
C ILE A 343 -13.00 34.56 10.48
N GLU A 344 -13.79 34.87 11.53
CA GLU A 344 -13.43 35.78 12.58
C GLU A 344 -12.14 35.38 13.30
N LYS A 345 -12.02 34.11 13.66
CA LYS A 345 -10.82 33.59 14.30
C LYS A 345 -9.56 33.65 13.40
N ARG A 346 -9.69 33.52 12.07
CA ARG A 346 -8.58 33.70 11.14
C ARG A 346 -8.23 35.16 10.96
N SER A 347 -9.22 36.05 10.87
CA SER A 347 -9.03 37.49 10.80
C SER A 347 -8.26 38.03 12.01
N SER A 348 -8.53 37.50 13.23
CA SER A 348 -7.84 37.90 14.45
C SER A 348 -6.39 37.39 14.58
N ARG A 349 -5.94 36.46 13.73
CA ARG A 349 -4.61 35.79 13.79
C ARG A 349 -3.54 36.40 12.88
N GLN A 350 -3.71 37.63 12.36
CA GLN A 350 -2.77 38.28 11.43
C GLN A 350 -2.41 37.43 10.19
N VAL A 351 -3.35 36.69 9.67
CA VAL A 351 -3.22 35.98 8.38
C VAL A 351 -3.26 37.03 7.27
N SER A 352 -2.51 36.81 6.17
CA SER A 352 -2.55 37.73 5.02
C SER A 352 -3.96 37.90 4.48
N GLU A 353 -4.30 39.09 4.03
CA GLU A 353 -5.64 39.41 3.52
C GLU A 353 -6.03 38.53 2.33
N GLU A 354 -5.05 38.21 1.48
CA GLU A 354 -5.20 37.27 0.36
C GLU A 354 -5.59 35.85 0.79
N ALA A 355 -4.93 35.31 1.83
CA ALA A 355 -5.22 33.98 2.37
C ALA A 355 -6.59 33.95 3.07
N LEU A 356 -7.00 35.04 3.72
CA LEU A 356 -8.33 35.17 4.30
C LEU A 356 -9.41 35.22 3.22
N GLN A 357 -9.19 35.97 2.14
CA GLN A 357 -10.11 36.06 1.04
C GLN A 357 -10.23 34.74 0.27
N SER A 358 -9.11 34.06 0.02
CA SER A 358 -9.09 32.72 -0.58
C SER A 358 -9.92 31.73 0.26
N PHE A 359 -9.77 31.77 1.59
CA PHE A 359 -10.55 30.93 2.51
C PHE A 359 -12.05 31.22 2.45
N LYS A 360 -12.46 32.51 2.40
CA LYS A 360 -13.86 32.90 2.24
C LYS A 360 -14.43 32.44 0.90
N ASN A 361 -13.65 32.58 -0.17
CA ASN A 361 -14.04 32.15 -1.50
C ASN A 361 -14.26 30.63 -1.55
N SER A 362 -13.34 29.83 -0.98
CA SER A 362 -13.49 28.37 -0.91
C SER A 362 -14.74 27.94 -0.14
N ILE A 363 -15.08 28.63 0.96
CA ILE A 363 -16.31 28.35 1.72
C ILE A 363 -17.53 28.63 0.87
N ALA A 364 -17.62 29.82 0.26
CA ALA A 364 -18.73 30.23 -0.56
C ALA A 364 -18.93 29.34 -1.78
N ASP A 365 -17.82 28.96 -2.44
CA ASP A 365 -17.85 28.10 -3.62
C ASP A 365 -18.33 26.69 -3.30
N ILE A 366 -17.82 26.08 -2.22
CA ILE A 366 -18.29 24.75 -1.79
C ILE A 366 -19.76 24.78 -1.38
N GLN A 367 -20.20 25.79 -0.65
CA GLN A 367 -21.61 25.91 -0.22
C GLN A 367 -22.56 26.14 -1.40
N SER A 368 -22.19 27.00 -2.36
CA SER A 368 -22.93 27.17 -3.61
C SER A 368 -22.98 25.87 -4.42
N PHE A 369 -21.84 25.17 -4.52
CA PHE A 369 -21.75 23.92 -5.24
C PHE A 369 -22.68 22.83 -4.66
N ILE A 370 -22.81 22.75 -3.32
CA ILE A 370 -23.76 21.85 -2.66
C ILE A 370 -25.19 22.21 -3.04
N LYS A 371 -25.54 23.48 -2.93
CA LYS A 371 -26.90 23.97 -3.18
C LYS A 371 -27.32 23.85 -4.65
N ASP A 372 -26.44 24.27 -5.57
CA ASP A 372 -26.72 24.32 -7.01
C ASP A 372 -26.87 22.94 -7.65
N ASN A 373 -26.25 21.91 -7.03
CA ASN A 373 -26.32 20.55 -7.52
C ASN A 373 -27.15 19.61 -6.61
N ASP A 374 -27.81 20.12 -5.57
CA ASP A 374 -28.60 19.34 -4.61
C ASP A 374 -27.80 18.15 -4.01
N LEU A 375 -26.59 18.44 -3.53
CA LEU A 375 -25.67 17.42 -3.09
C LEU A 375 -25.96 16.94 -1.67
N GLN A 376 -25.97 15.62 -1.49
CA GLN A 376 -26.09 14.95 -0.21
C GLN A 376 -25.02 13.88 -0.04
N PRO A 377 -24.72 13.45 1.20
CA PRO A 377 -23.85 12.30 1.41
C PRO A 377 -24.44 11.04 0.78
N VAL A 378 -23.65 10.33 -0.05
CA VAL A 378 -24.11 9.12 -0.75
C VAL A 378 -23.21 7.91 -0.51
N LEU A 379 -21.90 8.11 -0.37
CA LEU A 379 -20.94 7.03 -0.31
C LEU A 379 -19.86 7.30 0.73
N ARG A 380 -19.64 6.35 1.63
CA ARG A 380 -18.48 6.29 2.52
C ARG A 380 -17.41 5.40 1.91
N ALA A 381 -16.17 5.86 1.86
CA ALA A 381 -14.99 5.04 1.61
C ALA A 381 -14.10 5.05 2.85
N ASN A 382 -13.82 3.87 3.40
CA ASN A 382 -12.89 3.68 4.50
C ASN A 382 -11.70 2.84 4.03
N TYR A 383 -10.49 3.23 4.41
CA TYR A 383 -9.26 2.52 4.04
C TYR A 383 -8.12 2.86 4.99
N THR A 384 -7.12 1.97 5.05
CA THR A 384 -5.88 2.18 5.80
C THR A 384 -4.80 2.69 4.85
N ARG A 385 -4.09 3.77 5.18
CA ARG A 385 -3.08 4.40 4.31
C ARG A 385 -1.68 4.31 4.88
N THR A 386 -0.76 3.70 4.14
CA THR A 386 0.68 3.86 4.32
C THR A 386 1.16 4.96 3.37
N ALA A 387 1.73 6.04 3.88
CA ALA A 387 2.29 7.12 3.09
C ALA A 387 3.82 7.13 3.17
N PHE A 388 4.48 7.46 2.06
CA PHE A 388 5.93 7.55 1.96
C PHE A 388 6.31 8.91 1.36
N GLN A 389 7.11 9.65 2.10
CA GLN A 389 7.60 10.97 1.68
C GLN A 389 8.80 11.35 2.52
N ILE A 390 9.79 12.03 1.94
CA ILE A 390 10.86 12.66 2.71
C ILE A 390 10.27 13.89 3.40
N PRO A 391 10.40 14.04 4.73
CA PRO A 391 9.94 15.22 5.44
C PRO A 391 10.53 16.50 4.84
N GLY A 392 9.67 17.49 4.55
CA GLY A 392 10.09 18.74 3.92
C GLY A 392 10.40 18.66 2.42
N ASP A 393 10.29 17.50 1.79
CA ASP A 393 10.46 17.30 0.36
C ASP A 393 9.15 16.78 -0.25
N ASP A 394 8.53 17.57 -1.09
CA ASP A 394 7.24 17.27 -1.71
C ASP A 394 7.36 16.83 -3.18
N ARG A 395 8.59 16.66 -3.69
CA ARG A 395 8.84 16.27 -5.09
C ARG A 395 8.27 14.90 -5.42
N VAL A 396 8.30 13.96 -4.47
CA VAL A 396 7.75 12.62 -4.62
C VAL A 396 6.89 12.27 -3.40
N ARG A 397 5.64 11.92 -3.65
CA ARG A 397 4.70 11.44 -2.63
C ARG A 397 4.12 10.12 -3.10
N ILE A 398 4.24 9.09 -2.28
CA ILE A 398 3.68 7.77 -2.59
C ILE A 398 2.72 7.37 -1.47
N SER A 399 1.56 6.86 -1.81
CA SER A 399 0.63 6.30 -0.84
C SER A 399 0.10 4.94 -1.30
N ILE A 400 -0.06 4.04 -0.35
CA ILE A 400 -0.68 2.73 -0.55
C ILE A 400 -1.90 2.65 0.35
N ASP A 401 -3.07 2.47 -0.26
CA ASP A 401 -4.34 2.32 0.42
C ASP A 401 -4.74 0.83 0.42
N THR A 402 -4.95 0.29 1.59
CA THR A 402 -5.35 -1.10 1.83
C THR A 402 -6.68 -1.18 2.55
N ASN A 403 -7.28 -2.36 2.63
CA ASN A 403 -8.53 -2.59 3.35
C ASN A 403 -9.66 -1.64 2.91
N LEU A 404 -9.78 -1.40 1.60
CA LEU A 404 -10.79 -0.49 1.08
C LEU A 404 -12.19 -1.09 1.25
N ALA A 405 -13.05 -0.35 1.93
CA ALA A 405 -14.48 -0.60 2.06
C ALA A 405 -15.27 0.58 1.51
N PHE A 406 -16.27 0.28 0.74
CA PHE A 406 -17.26 1.24 0.25
C PHE A 406 -18.58 0.91 0.90
N ILE A 407 -19.24 1.92 1.50
CA ILE A 407 -20.44 1.75 2.30
C ILE A 407 -21.46 2.79 1.86
N ARG A 408 -22.71 2.39 1.70
CA ARG A 408 -23.80 3.31 1.39
C ARG A 408 -23.99 4.29 2.55
N GLU A 409 -24.07 5.57 2.22
CA GLU A 409 -24.26 6.69 3.15
C GLU A 409 -25.49 7.54 2.74
N ASP A 410 -26.28 7.02 1.81
CA ASP A 410 -27.41 7.72 1.21
C ASP A 410 -28.70 7.67 2.04
N ALA A 411 -29.58 8.59 1.72
CA ALA A 411 -30.97 8.62 2.17
C ALA A 411 -31.93 8.67 0.97
N ILE A 412 -31.55 8.04 -0.16
CA ILE A 412 -32.33 8.08 -1.42
C ILE A 412 -33.63 7.28 -1.29
N ASP A 413 -33.57 6.13 -0.61
CA ASP A 413 -34.78 5.34 -0.33
C ASP A 413 -35.51 5.92 0.88
N ALA A 414 -36.62 6.56 0.64
CA ALA A 414 -37.43 7.22 1.70
C ALA A 414 -38.03 6.21 2.69
N ASP A 415 -38.35 4.98 2.25
CA ASP A 415 -38.91 3.93 3.09
C ASP A 415 -37.85 3.24 3.96
N ARG A 416 -36.59 3.22 3.46
CA ARG A 416 -35.51 2.51 4.13
C ARG A 416 -34.16 3.20 3.92
N PRO A 417 -33.98 4.42 4.43
CA PRO A 417 -32.73 5.14 4.27
C PRO A 417 -31.58 4.43 4.96
N CYS A 418 -30.38 4.48 4.37
CA CYS A 418 -29.16 3.96 4.99
C CYS A 418 -28.69 4.88 6.12
N ARG A 419 -28.94 6.18 5.99
CA ARG A 419 -28.58 7.25 6.93
C ARG A 419 -29.83 8.03 7.30
N ASP A 420 -29.88 8.57 8.51
CA ASP A 420 -30.91 9.55 8.87
C ASP A 420 -30.74 10.82 7.99
N PRO A 421 -31.77 11.25 7.26
CA PRO A 421 -31.69 12.47 6.42
C PRO A 421 -31.26 13.73 7.18
N GLU A 422 -31.54 13.82 8.48
CA GLU A 422 -31.17 14.95 9.33
C GLU A 422 -29.70 14.92 9.80
N ASP A 423 -29.04 13.81 9.66
CA ASP A 423 -27.62 13.64 9.99
C ASP A 423 -26.75 13.62 8.72
N TRP A 424 -25.51 14.12 8.80
CA TRP A 424 -24.57 14.11 7.69
C TRP A 424 -23.82 12.78 7.52
N HIS A 425 -23.88 11.88 8.51
CA HIS A 425 -23.19 10.58 8.51
C HIS A 425 -24.03 9.48 9.18
N ARG A 426 -23.66 8.22 8.95
CA ARG A 426 -24.28 7.04 9.57
C ARG A 426 -23.80 6.88 11.00
N ARG A 427 -24.67 7.17 11.97
CA ARG A 427 -24.38 7.00 13.40
C ARG A 427 -24.19 5.56 13.82
N ASP A 428 -24.90 4.62 13.19
CA ASP A 428 -24.75 3.18 13.48
C ASP A 428 -23.31 2.68 13.26
N ILE A 429 -22.54 3.30 12.35
CA ILE A 429 -21.14 3.00 12.09
C ILE A 429 -20.22 3.72 13.08
N ASP A 430 -20.40 5.04 13.22
CA ASP A 430 -19.46 5.86 13.96
C ASP A 430 -19.64 5.77 15.47
N ASP A 431 -20.88 5.67 15.99
CA ASP A 431 -21.18 5.48 17.43
C ASP A 431 -20.81 4.08 17.91
N ALA A 432 -20.94 3.07 17.04
CA ALA A 432 -20.49 1.72 17.33
C ALA A 432 -18.98 1.49 17.08
N GLU A 433 -18.27 2.52 16.62
CA GLU A 433 -16.85 2.47 16.25
C GLU A 433 -16.52 1.28 15.35
N MET A 434 -17.37 0.99 14.36
CA MET A 434 -17.18 -0.14 13.46
C MET A 434 -15.89 0.00 12.66
N GLU A 435 -15.12 -1.07 12.61
CA GLU A 435 -13.85 -1.15 11.88
C GLU A 435 -13.91 -2.24 10.80
N TRP A 436 -12.96 -2.18 9.88
CA TRP A 436 -12.75 -3.23 8.89
C TRP A 436 -12.80 -4.63 9.55
N PRO A 437 -13.51 -5.60 8.99
CA PRO A 437 -14.20 -5.60 7.70
C PRO A 437 -15.71 -5.24 7.75
N PHE A 438 -16.20 -4.51 8.73
CA PHE A 438 -17.59 -4.00 8.82
C PHE A 438 -18.67 -5.09 8.79
N LYS A 439 -18.48 -6.17 9.54
CA LYS A 439 -19.32 -7.39 9.50
C LYS A 439 -20.80 -7.16 9.85
N SER A 440 -21.10 -6.10 10.59
CA SER A 440 -22.45 -5.78 11.06
C SER A 440 -23.29 -5.00 10.05
N ILE A 441 -22.68 -4.54 8.95
CA ILE A 441 -23.39 -3.81 7.89
C ILE A 441 -24.23 -4.78 7.06
N ARG A 442 -25.39 -4.32 6.65
CA ARG A 442 -26.35 -5.12 5.88
C ARG A 442 -25.77 -5.50 4.51
N LYS A 443 -26.16 -6.68 4.05
CA LYS A 443 -25.79 -7.14 2.71
C LYS A 443 -26.37 -6.20 1.64
N GLY A 444 -25.53 -5.79 0.70
CA GLY A 444 -25.87 -4.82 -0.36
C GLY A 444 -25.53 -3.37 -0.01
N GLU A 445 -25.21 -3.06 1.26
CA GLU A 445 -24.76 -1.72 1.67
C GLU A 445 -23.24 -1.60 1.79
N LEU A 446 -22.51 -2.72 1.64
CA LEU A 446 -21.05 -2.81 1.74
C LEU A 446 -20.47 -3.51 0.53
N ALA A 447 -19.46 -2.88 -0.09
CA ALA A 447 -18.58 -3.49 -1.09
C ALA A 447 -17.13 -3.34 -0.65
N THR A 448 -16.32 -4.37 -0.82
CA THR A 448 -14.89 -4.36 -0.48
C THR A 448 -14.05 -4.47 -1.74
N PHE A 449 -12.94 -3.73 -1.78
CA PHE A 449 -12.02 -3.78 -2.92
C PHE A 449 -10.92 -4.82 -2.67
N PRO A 450 -10.66 -5.74 -3.60
CA PRO A 450 -9.77 -6.89 -3.33
C PRO A 450 -8.28 -6.57 -3.39
N HIS A 451 -7.89 -5.39 -3.91
CA HIS A 451 -6.50 -5.01 -4.13
C HIS A 451 -6.12 -3.78 -3.31
N ALA A 452 -4.82 -3.58 -3.09
CA ALA A 452 -4.32 -2.30 -2.61
C ALA A 452 -4.25 -1.30 -3.78
N VAL A 453 -4.42 -0.02 -3.47
CA VAL A 453 -4.30 1.08 -4.44
C VAL A 453 -3.01 1.85 -4.15
N LEU A 454 -2.08 1.79 -5.07
CA LEU A 454 -0.84 2.56 -5.06
C LEU A 454 -1.05 3.85 -5.86
N GLU A 455 -0.78 4.99 -5.25
CA GLU A 455 -0.78 6.30 -5.90
C GLU A 455 0.61 6.93 -5.78
N ILE A 456 1.21 7.25 -6.92
CA ILE A 456 2.51 7.90 -7.05
C ILE A 456 2.29 9.29 -7.60
N LYS A 457 2.76 10.30 -6.87
CA LYS A 457 2.74 11.72 -7.28
C LYS A 457 4.15 12.22 -7.40
N VAL A 458 4.51 12.70 -8.58
CA VAL A 458 5.82 13.29 -8.88
C VAL A 458 5.61 14.73 -9.29
N LYS A 459 6.39 15.64 -8.69
CA LYS A 459 6.40 17.08 -9.03
C LYS A 459 7.51 17.34 -10.03
N ASN A 460 7.14 17.91 -11.15
CA ASN A 460 8.04 18.20 -12.29
C ASN A 460 8.67 16.97 -12.97
N ASP A 461 9.08 17.15 -14.21
CA ASP A 461 9.62 16.16 -15.16
C ASP A 461 10.98 15.55 -14.79
N LYS A 462 11.26 15.30 -13.51
CA LYS A 462 12.44 14.53 -13.14
C LYS A 462 12.09 13.05 -13.20
N ASP A 463 12.68 12.36 -14.14
CA ASP A 463 12.63 10.91 -14.23
C ASP A 463 13.38 10.30 -13.04
N TYR A 464 12.67 9.50 -12.28
CA TYR A 464 13.24 8.69 -11.20
C TYR A 464 13.29 7.24 -11.65
N GLU A 465 14.44 6.79 -12.14
CA GLU A 465 14.63 5.42 -12.66
C GLU A 465 14.00 4.32 -11.77
N TRP A 466 14.12 4.44 -10.44
CA TRP A 466 13.55 3.44 -9.54
C TRP A 466 12.00 3.48 -9.48
N ILE A 467 11.38 4.64 -9.75
CA ILE A 467 9.92 4.78 -9.85
C ILE A 467 9.45 4.13 -11.15
N ASP A 468 10.16 4.38 -12.25
CA ASP A 468 9.86 3.78 -13.55
C ASP A 468 10.01 2.26 -13.48
N ASP A 469 11.01 1.77 -12.77
CA ASP A 469 11.20 0.35 -12.51
C ASP A 469 10.04 -0.26 -11.74
N LEU A 470 9.56 0.43 -10.70
CA LEU A 470 8.39 -0.02 -9.94
C LEU A 470 7.13 -0.02 -10.80
N MET A 471 6.90 1.06 -11.56
CA MET A 471 5.72 1.22 -12.42
C MET A 471 5.65 0.17 -13.54
N ASN A 472 6.79 -0.24 -14.08
CA ASN A 472 6.89 -1.26 -15.13
C ASN A 472 7.07 -2.69 -14.60
N SER A 473 7.12 -2.88 -13.27
CA SER A 473 7.32 -4.20 -12.66
C SER A 473 6.05 -5.08 -12.76
N HIS A 474 6.26 -6.39 -12.61
CA HIS A 474 5.16 -7.36 -12.48
C HIS A 474 4.36 -7.22 -11.17
N LEU A 475 4.82 -6.38 -10.23
CA LEU A 475 4.24 -6.22 -8.90
C LEU A 475 2.99 -5.34 -8.91
N VAL A 476 2.85 -4.49 -9.91
CA VAL A 476 1.77 -3.50 -10.00
C VAL A 476 1.04 -3.61 -11.35
N LYS A 477 -0.26 -3.34 -11.35
CA LYS A 477 -1.07 -3.21 -12.57
C LYS A 477 -1.54 -1.77 -12.68
N GLU A 478 -1.23 -1.13 -13.80
CA GLU A 478 -1.67 0.24 -14.05
C GLU A 478 -3.20 0.34 -14.01
N ALA A 479 -3.70 1.37 -13.31
CA ALA A 479 -5.12 1.66 -13.15
C ALA A 479 -5.37 3.15 -13.44
N PRO A 480 -5.20 3.59 -14.69
CA PRO A 480 -5.33 4.98 -15.06
C PRO A 480 -6.74 5.48 -14.72
N LYS A 481 -6.81 6.71 -14.23
CA LYS A 481 -8.08 7.37 -13.87
C LYS A 481 -8.90 6.67 -12.79
N PHE A 482 -8.38 5.64 -12.11
CA PHE A 482 -9.09 4.99 -11.01
C PHE A 482 -9.51 6.00 -9.93
N SER A 483 -10.76 5.92 -9.51
CA SER A 483 -11.35 6.80 -8.50
C SER A 483 -12.13 5.97 -7.49
N LYS A 484 -11.83 6.13 -6.18
CA LYS A 484 -12.58 5.49 -5.11
C LYS A 484 -14.07 5.83 -5.15
N PHE A 485 -14.38 7.12 -5.41
CA PHE A 485 -15.76 7.59 -5.55
C PHE A 485 -16.48 6.86 -6.68
N VAL A 486 -15.90 6.88 -7.90
CA VAL A 486 -16.51 6.23 -9.06
C VAL A 486 -16.66 4.73 -8.85
N HIS A 487 -15.64 4.07 -8.31
CA HIS A 487 -15.71 2.64 -8.06
C HIS A 487 -16.77 2.27 -7.02
N GLY A 488 -16.84 3.02 -5.91
CA GLY A 488 -17.81 2.76 -4.85
C GLY A 488 -19.27 2.96 -5.31
N VAL A 489 -19.53 4.02 -6.08
CA VAL A 489 -20.87 4.25 -6.67
C VAL A 489 -21.22 3.14 -7.67
N ALA A 490 -20.30 2.80 -8.58
CA ALA A 490 -20.54 1.73 -9.56
C ALA A 490 -20.79 0.36 -8.90
N SER A 491 -20.21 0.10 -7.72
CA SER A 491 -20.34 -1.18 -7.01
C SER A 491 -21.58 -1.29 -6.13
N LEU A 492 -22.11 -0.16 -5.64
CA LEU A 492 -23.21 -0.13 -4.65
C LEU A 492 -24.53 0.42 -5.19
N PHE A 493 -24.49 1.14 -6.31
CA PHE A 493 -25.64 1.80 -6.92
C PHE A 493 -25.80 1.39 -8.39
N GLU A 494 -25.54 0.12 -8.69
CA GLU A 494 -25.62 -0.43 -10.05
C GLU A 494 -26.96 -0.13 -10.70
N ASP A 495 -28.05 -0.25 -9.95
CA ASP A 495 -29.42 0.01 -10.45
C ASP A 495 -29.71 1.49 -10.69
N ASN A 496 -28.92 2.40 -10.14
CA ASN A 496 -29.13 3.85 -10.21
C ASN A 496 -28.25 4.53 -11.27
N VAL A 497 -27.26 3.85 -11.83
CA VAL A 497 -26.30 4.42 -12.78
C VAL A 497 -26.36 3.74 -14.13
N ASN A 498 -26.21 4.52 -15.22
CA ASN A 498 -26.32 4.03 -16.58
C ASN A 498 -24.96 3.78 -17.25
N THR A 499 -23.88 4.27 -16.66
CA THR A 499 -22.54 4.21 -17.24
C THR A 499 -21.58 3.61 -16.22
N PHE A 500 -20.73 2.68 -16.63
CA PHE A 500 -19.77 2.03 -15.75
C PHE A 500 -18.34 2.38 -16.15
N PRO A 501 -17.42 2.48 -15.16
CA PRO A 501 -16.02 2.72 -15.47
C PRO A 501 -15.40 1.49 -16.12
N PHE A 502 -14.52 1.71 -17.10
CA PHE A 502 -13.90 0.66 -17.92
C PHE A 502 -13.11 -0.39 -17.12
N TRP A 503 -12.63 -0.04 -15.93
CA TRP A 503 -11.83 -0.97 -15.12
C TRP A 503 -12.65 -2.04 -14.38
N LEU A 504 -13.98 -1.95 -14.35
CA LEU A 504 -14.79 -2.98 -13.69
C LEU A 504 -14.61 -4.36 -14.31
N SER A 505 -14.54 -4.46 -15.64
CA SER A 505 -14.31 -5.72 -16.35
C SER A 505 -12.95 -6.34 -16.03
N THR A 506 -11.95 -5.53 -15.67
CA THR A 506 -10.59 -6.02 -15.36
C THR A 506 -10.41 -6.50 -13.93
N LEU A 507 -11.39 -6.25 -13.04
CA LEU A 507 -11.33 -6.71 -11.65
C LEU A 507 -11.52 -8.22 -11.49
N GLU A 508 -12.20 -8.86 -12.43
CA GLU A 508 -12.42 -10.31 -12.42
C GLU A 508 -11.17 -11.08 -12.86
N GLU A 509 -10.22 -10.41 -13.50
CA GLU A 509 -8.97 -10.99 -13.94
C GLU A 509 -7.94 -11.05 -12.80
N ASP A 510 -7.10 -12.09 -12.80
CA ASP A 510 -5.94 -12.13 -11.90
C ASP A 510 -4.92 -11.07 -12.33
N ILE A 511 -4.73 -10.04 -11.51
CA ILE A 511 -3.80 -8.94 -11.81
C ILE A 511 -2.33 -9.32 -11.64
N ARG A 512 -2.04 -10.51 -11.11
CA ARG A 512 -0.66 -10.98 -10.95
C ARG A 512 -0.07 -11.33 -12.31
N GLN A 513 1.12 -10.82 -12.58
CA GLN A 513 1.86 -11.13 -13.79
C GLN A 513 3.04 -12.06 -13.45
N ASP A 514 3.36 -12.95 -14.37
CA ASP A 514 4.58 -13.73 -14.27
C ASP A 514 5.79 -12.82 -14.47
N PRO A 515 6.81 -12.88 -13.59
CA PRO A 515 7.99 -12.01 -13.68
C PRO A 515 8.75 -12.09 -15.02
N GLU A 516 8.75 -13.27 -15.65
CA GLU A 516 9.45 -13.46 -16.94
C GLU A 516 8.68 -12.74 -18.07
N THR A 517 7.35 -12.92 -18.12
CA THR A 517 6.50 -12.26 -19.13
C THR A 517 6.42 -10.74 -18.96
N ALA A 518 6.44 -10.25 -17.71
CA ALA A 518 6.47 -8.81 -17.43
C ALA A 518 7.79 -8.19 -17.90
N PHE A 519 8.89 -8.87 -17.65
CA PHE A 519 10.21 -8.42 -18.08
C PHE A 519 10.34 -8.40 -19.63
N GLU A 520 9.85 -9.42 -20.31
CA GLU A 520 9.84 -9.44 -21.79
C GLU A 520 9.01 -8.28 -22.37
N LYS A 521 7.84 -7.99 -21.76
CA LYS A 521 7.01 -6.84 -22.15
C LYS A 521 7.72 -5.50 -21.91
N GLU A 522 8.42 -5.37 -20.77
CA GLU A 522 9.20 -4.16 -20.48
C GLU A 522 10.33 -3.96 -21.49
N GLN A 523 11.06 -5.02 -21.83
CA GLN A 523 12.10 -4.95 -22.84
C GLN A 523 11.54 -4.59 -24.23
N ALA A 524 10.44 -5.22 -24.62
CA ALA A 524 9.77 -4.92 -25.89
C ALA A 524 9.28 -3.47 -25.95
N LYS A 525 8.75 -2.93 -24.81
CA LYS A 525 8.32 -1.54 -24.71
C LYS A 525 9.50 -0.58 -24.83
N LYS A 526 10.62 -0.86 -24.15
CA LYS A 526 11.84 -0.05 -24.24
C LYS A 526 12.46 -0.09 -25.63
N GLN A 527 12.47 -1.25 -26.29
CA GLN A 527 12.94 -1.36 -27.69
C GLN A 527 12.07 -0.55 -28.63
N LYS A 528 10.74 -0.65 -28.48
CA LYS A 528 9.81 0.13 -29.30
C LYS A 528 9.94 1.63 -29.09
N GLN A 529 10.13 2.08 -27.84
CA GLN A 529 10.40 3.49 -27.56
C GLN A 529 11.71 3.97 -28.20
N GLN A 530 12.77 3.16 -28.13
CA GLN A 530 14.04 3.49 -28.80
C GLN A 530 13.91 3.49 -30.32
N GLU A 531 13.13 2.59 -30.89
CA GLU A 531 12.83 2.58 -32.33
C GLU A 531 12.02 3.81 -32.74
N ASP A 532 11.01 4.18 -31.95
CA ASP A 532 10.20 5.39 -32.18
C ASP A 532 11.03 6.68 -32.03
N GLU A 533 11.92 6.78 -31.04
CA GLU A 533 12.85 7.89 -30.86
C GLU A 533 13.86 7.99 -32.04
N LEU A 534 14.36 6.85 -32.50
CA LEU A 534 15.24 6.80 -33.67
C LEU A 534 14.50 7.19 -34.95
N ALA A 535 13.25 6.77 -35.10
CA ALA A 535 12.39 7.12 -36.24
C ALA A 535 12.10 8.64 -36.26
N VAL A 536 11.73 9.22 -35.11
CA VAL A 536 11.53 10.68 -34.98
C VAL A 536 12.83 11.44 -35.15
N GLY A 537 13.95 10.95 -34.60
CA GLY A 537 15.28 11.54 -34.78
C GLY A 537 15.77 11.49 -36.21
N SER A 538 15.38 10.46 -37.00
CA SER A 538 15.73 10.37 -38.44
C SER A 538 14.97 11.39 -39.30
N LEU A 539 13.74 11.72 -38.93
CA LEU A 539 12.95 12.76 -39.59
C LEU A 539 13.46 14.17 -39.29
N MET A 540 14.09 14.41 -38.14
CA MET A 540 14.69 15.68 -37.79
C MET A 540 16.13 15.83 -38.33
N LYS A 541 16.85 14.76 -38.67
CA LYS A 541 18.25 14.76 -39.14
C LYS A 541 18.43 14.90 -40.64
N SER A 542 17.44 15.38 -41.40
CA SER A 542 17.65 15.73 -42.80
C SER A 542 18.52 17.00 -43.02
N LYS A 543 19.08 17.60 -41.97
CA LYS A 543 20.08 18.70 -42.05
C LYS A 543 21.12 18.58 -40.94
N SER A 544 22.10 17.72 -41.07
CA SER A 544 23.52 17.95 -40.75
C SER A 544 24.30 16.64 -40.70
N HIS A 545 25.37 16.53 -41.47
CA HIS A 545 26.35 15.43 -41.43
C HIS A 545 27.18 15.45 -40.15
N SER A 546 27.20 14.35 -39.44
CA SER A 546 28.42 13.89 -38.74
C SER A 546 28.26 12.44 -38.29
N SER A 547 29.23 11.63 -38.64
CA SER A 547 29.30 10.18 -38.46
C SER A 547 29.62 9.79 -37.01
N TYR A 548 28.81 8.91 -36.41
CA TYR A 548 29.20 8.15 -35.24
C TYR A 548 28.78 6.68 -35.42
N LYS A 549 29.73 5.76 -35.28
CA LYS A 549 29.48 4.30 -35.32
C LYS A 549 29.25 3.77 -33.90
N PRO A 550 28.15 3.09 -33.58
CA PRO A 550 28.04 2.33 -32.34
C PRO A 550 28.64 0.93 -32.51
N GLY A 551 29.49 0.55 -31.56
CA GLY A 551 30.05 -0.80 -31.49
C GLY A 551 28.99 -1.81 -31.01
N GLY A 552 28.89 -2.94 -31.72
CA GLY A 552 27.95 -3.99 -31.39
C GLY A 552 28.33 -4.75 -30.13
N LEU A 553 27.35 -5.02 -29.30
CA LEU A 553 27.44 -5.93 -28.15
C LEU A 553 26.64 -7.21 -28.44
N SER A 554 27.34 -8.35 -28.35
CA SER A 554 26.76 -9.68 -28.50
C SER A 554 25.89 -10.07 -27.31
N PRO A 555 24.84 -10.88 -27.48
CA PRO A 555 23.98 -11.29 -26.39
C PRO A 555 24.66 -12.33 -25.50
N VAL A 556 24.70 -12.07 -24.21
CA VAL A 556 25.17 -13.01 -23.17
C VAL A 556 23.99 -13.82 -22.65
N GLY A 557 24.19 -15.12 -22.57
CA GLY A 557 23.18 -16.13 -22.27
C GLY A 557 22.48 -15.95 -20.91
N SER A 558 21.25 -16.44 -20.87
CA SER A 558 20.33 -16.36 -19.75
C SER A 558 20.81 -17.14 -18.52
N PRO A 559 20.71 -16.58 -17.30
CA PRO A 559 20.85 -17.38 -16.09
C PRO A 559 19.52 -18.09 -15.76
N THR A 560 19.63 -19.38 -15.46
CA THR A 560 18.51 -20.27 -15.14
C THR A 560 18.13 -20.25 -13.66
N ASP A 561 17.87 -19.12 -13.06
CA ASP A 561 17.35 -19.07 -11.68
C ASP A 561 15.91 -18.56 -11.67
N LYS A 562 14.98 -19.54 -11.59
CA LYS A 562 13.52 -19.31 -11.73
C LYS A 562 12.80 -18.85 -10.46
N THR A 563 13.49 -18.55 -9.36
CA THR A 563 12.87 -18.37 -8.05
C THR A 563 13.27 -17.12 -7.28
N GLY A 564 14.17 -16.31 -7.79
CA GLY A 564 14.59 -15.07 -7.13
C GLY A 564 13.51 -13.97 -7.14
N SER A 565 13.55 -13.10 -6.13
CA SER A 565 12.76 -11.87 -6.10
C SER A 565 13.12 -10.98 -7.31
N TYR A 566 12.20 -10.11 -7.73
CA TYR A 566 12.46 -9.12 -8.78
C TYR A 566 13.72 -8.28 -8.48
N LEU A 567 13.93 -7.92 -7.22
CA LEU A 567 15.11 -7.17 -6.76
C LEU A 567 16.40 -7.96 -6.91
N ASP A 568 16.39 -9.27 -6.62
CA ASP A 568 17.57 -10.12 -6.75
C ASP A 568 18.00 -10.28 -8.20
N ARG A 569 17.05 -10.46 -9.11
CA ARG A 569 17.32 -10.59 -10.54
C ARG A 569 17.91 -9.29 -11.12
N ARG A 570 17.49 -8.14 -10.59
CA ARG A 570 18.00 -6.86 -11.02
C ARG A 570 19.38 -6.53 -10.45
N ALA A 571 19.61 -6.82 -9.17
CA ALA A 571 20.94 -6.66 -8.56
C ALA A 571 22.01 -7.49 -9.28
N SER A 572 21.68 -8.74 -9.63
CA SER A 572 22.56 -9.61 -10.41
C SER A 572 22.87 -9.06 -11.81
N ARG A 573 21.92 -8.33 -12.42
CA ARG A 573 22.13 -7.72 -13.75
C ARG A 573 22.88 -6.41 -13.71
N GLN A 574 22.67 -5.58 -12.69
CA GLN A 574 23.45 -4.35 -12.53
C GLN A 574 24.92 -4.64 -12.23
N SER A 575 25.23 -5.74 -11.54
CA SER A 575 26.62 -6.20 -11.34
C SER A 575 27.24 -6.74 -12.64
N ALA A 576 26.45 -7.41 -13.50
CA ALA A 576 26.90 -7.91 -14.80
C ALA A 576 27.08 -6.79 -15.86
N MET A 577 26.40 -5.65 -15.71
CA MET A 577 26.57 -4.48 -16.57
C MET A 577 27.74 -3.57 -16.15
N LYS A 578 28.26 -3.73 -14.92
CA LYS A 578 29.42 -2.96 -14.40
C LYS A 578 30.74 -3.74 -14.45
N ALA A 579 30.73 -4.99 -14.83
CA ALA A 579 31.90 -5.80 -15.16
C ALA A 579 32.07 -5.93 -16.69
#